data_1d1cd51ae5eaf4273a2bf5a0baf6dd23
#
_entry.id   1d1cd51ae5eaf4273a2bf5a0baf6dd23
#
_cell.length_a   1.000
_cell.length_b   1.000
_cell.length_c   1.000
_cell.angle_alpha   90.00
_cell.angle_beta   90.00
_cell.angle_gamma   90.00
#
_symmetry.space_group_name_H-M   'P 1'
#
loop_
_entity.id
_entity.type
_entity.pdbx_description
1 polymer ?
#
loop_
_entity_poly.entity_id
_entity_poly.type
_entity_poly.pdbx_seq_one_letter_code
_entity_poly.pdbx_strand_id
1 'polypeptide(L)'
;EMAIKNNILVYSLHTCLDRGKDGISMNDWLINALGVHDVSCYDEFQVGKMALLNQPCMTSELVKKVKDTFNVPVRLAGKEVEIKTIAICGGSGSDDLEYLAGKVDAYITGDTKHRHAKYAYDHNIVLIDVPHHIEVIMENKVKDLLKDKDVDVITSNLKDYYIY
;
A
#
# COMPACT_ATOMS: atom_id res chain seq x y z
N GLU A 1 -18.00 -17.90 -19.31
CA GLU A 1 -19.16 -18.13 -20.19
C GLU A 1 -20.02 -16.87 -20.28
N MET A 2 -20.39 -16.22 -19.16
CA MET A 2 -21.22 -14.99 -19.14
C MET A 2 -20.52 -13.83 -19.89
N ALA A 3 -19.24 -13.57 -19.66
CA ALA A 3 -18.50 -12.49 -20.31
C ALA A 3 -18.49 -12.69 -21.85
N ILE A 4 -18.22 -13.90 -22.32
CA ILE A 4 -18.20 -14.20 -23.77
C ILE A 4 -19.57 -14.00 -24.40
N LYS A 5 -20.65 -14.47 -23.75
CA LYS A 5 -22.02 -14.33 -24.27
C LYS A 5 -22.50 -12.87 -24.39
N ASN A 6 -21.93 -11.98 -23.58
CA ASN A 6 -22.29 -10.56 -23.54
C ASN A 6 -21.22 -9.64 -24.16
N ASN A 7 -20.26 -10.17 -24.88
CA ASN A 7 -19.13 -9.42 -25.48
C ASN A 7 -18.38 -8.56 -24.45
N ILE A 8 -18.19 -9.07 -23.24
CA ILE A 8 -17.48 -8.38 -22.16
C ILE A 8 -16.02 -8.80 -22.20
N LEU A 9 -15.12 -7.84 -22.37
CA LEU A 9 -13.70 -8.04 -22.18
C LEU A 9 -13.36 -7.97 -20.69
N VAL A 10 -12.70 -9.00 -20.16
CA VAL A 10 -12.16 -9.00 -18.79
C VAL A 10 -10.66 -8.76 -18.89
N TYR A 11 -10.19 -7.68 -18.27
CA TYR A 11 -8.78 -7.32 -18.25
C TYR A 11 -8.30 -7.14 -16.80
N SER A 12 -7.16 -7.72 -16.45
CA SER A 12 -6.57 -7.63 -15.11
C SER A 12 -5.34 -6.72 -15.15
N LEU A 13 -5.40 -5.63 -14.38
CA LEU A 13 -4.25 -4.79 -14.05
C LEU A 13 -3.75 -5.22 -12.67
N HIS A 14 -2.82 -6.16 -12.62
CA HIS A 14 -2.22 -6.66 -11.39
C HIS A 14 -0.83 -6.01 -11.18
N THR A 15 0.23 -6.77 -11.13
CA THR A 15 1.61 -6.29 -10.91
C THR A 15 2.06 -5.18 -11.88
N CYS A 16 1.46 -5.10 -13.07
CA CYS A 16 1.75 -4.01 -14.01
C CYS A 16 1.30 -2.64 -13.48
N LEU A 17 0.23 -2.59 -12.68
CA LEU A 17 -0.21 -1.37 -12.01
C LEU A 17 0.63 -1.09 -10.74
N ASP A 18 1.08 -2.12 -10.04
CA ASP A 18 1.96 -1.98 -8.87
C ASP A 18 3.32 -1.40 -9.25
N ARG A 19 3.84 -1.76 -10.43
CA ARG A 19 5.13 -1.36 -10.99
C ARG A 19 5.12 -0.08 -11.83
N GLY A 20 4.04 0.66 -11.82
CA GLY A 20 3.89 1.85 -12.65
C GLY A 20 5.06 2.84 -12.50
N LYS A 21 5.20 3.72 -13.50
CA LYS A 21 6.21 4.77 -13.56
C LYS A 21 5.58 6.15 -13.41
N ASP A 22 6.42 7.13 -13.11
CA ASP A 22 6.06 8.55 -13.11
C ASP A 22 4.88 8.89 -12.17
N GLY A 23 4.82 8.22 -11.00
CA GLY A 23 3.77 8.41 -10.02
C GLY A 23 2.43 7.74 -10.39
N ILE A 24 2.41 6.91 -11.43
CA ILE A 24 1.23 6.16 -11.86
C ILE A 24 1.42 4.69 -11.47
N SER A 25 1.36 4.42 -10.17
CA SER A 25 1.24 3.07 -9.66
C SER A 25 0.40 3.04 -8.40
N MET A 26 -0.14 1.89 -8.07
CA MET A 26 -0.91 1.70 -6.85
C MET A 26 -0.07 2.06 -5.63
N ASN A 27 1.18 1.61 -5.57
CA ASN A 27 2.08 1.91 -4.45
C ASN A 27 2.55 3.37 -4.41
N ASP A 28 2.67 4.07 -5.56
CA ASP A 28 2.88 5.53 -5.58
C ASP A 28 1.68 6.27 -4.98
N TRP A 29 0.46 5.87 -5.32
CA TRP A 29 -0.74 6.50 -4.77
C TRP A 29 -0.88 6.28 -3.27
N LEU A 30 -0.59 5.06 -2.80
CA LEU A 30 -0.62 4.74 -1.37
C LEU A 30 0.41 5.54 -0.58
N ILE A 31 1.68 5.55 -1.00
CA ILE A 31 2.74 6.23 -0.23
C ILE A 31 2.56 7.75 -0.25
N ASN A 32 2.18 8.33 -1.39
CA ASN A 32 1.98 9.77 -1.51
C ASN A 32 0.80 10.28 -0.66
N ALA A 33 -0.22 9.46 -0.42
CA ALA A 33 -1.34 9.80 0.46
C ALA A 33 -0.90 10.02 1.92
N LEU A 34 0.27 9.54 2.29
CA LEU A 34 0.84 9.69 3.64
C LEU A 34 1.68 10.97 3.82
N GLY A 35 1.75 11.87 2.82
CA GLY A 35 2.51 13.12 2.92
C GLY A 35 4.00 12.87 3.09
N VAL A 36 4.65 12.48 2.01
CA VAL A 36 6.05 12.07 1.92
C VAL A 36 6.79 12.85 0.85
N HIS A 37 8.11 12.74 0.85
CA HIS A 37 8.99 13.20 -0.21
C HIS A 37 10.10 12.17 -0.47
N ASP A 38 10.89 12.37 -1.53
CA ASP A 38 11.97 11.48 -1.95
C ASP A 38 11.50 10.02 -2.16
N VAL A 39 10.36 9.89 -2.84
CA VAL A 39 9.79 8.57 -3.16
C VAL A 39 10.66 7.82 -4.15
N SER A 40 11.02 6.59 -3.81
CA SER A 40 11.81 5.69 -4.67
C SER A 40 11.32 4.25 -4.53
N CYS A 41 11.69 3.40 -5.49
CA CYS A 41 11.48 1.97 -5.33
C CYS A 41 12.54 1.40 -4.39
N TYR A 42 12.16 0.49 -3.50
CA TYR A 42 13.13 -0.16 -2.62
C TYR A 42 13.68 -1.47 -3.19
N ASP A 43 13.07 -2.03 -4.22
CA ASP A 43 13.43 -3.31 -4.83
C ASP A 43 13.72 -3.20 -6.34
N GLU A 44 14.40 -4.19 -6.89
CA GLU A 44 14.73 -4.27 -8.33
C GLU A 44 13.49 -4.50 -9.22
N PHE A 45 12.42 -5.06 -8.65
CA PHE A 45 11.16 -5.31 -9.35
C PHE A 45 10.29 -4.05 -9.45
N GLN A 46 10.66 -2.99 -8.73
CA GLN A 46 9.99 -1.68 -8.73
C GLN A 46 8.52 -1.74 -8.26
N VAL A 47 8.18 -2.70 -7.42
CA VAL A 47 6.83 -2.87 -6.87
C VAL A 47 6.64 -1.99 -5.65
N GLY A 48 7.45 -2.21 -4.64
CA GLY A 48 7.33 -1.47 -3.39
C GLY A 48 7.98 -0.08 -3.45
N LYS A 49 7.52 0.81 -2.60
CA LYS A 49 7.99 2.20 -2.51
C LYS A 49 8.52 2.50 -1.11
N MET A 50 9.55 3.33 -1.06
CA MET A 50 10.05 3.91 0.18
C MET A 50 10.18 5.42 0.04
N ALA A 51 10.08 6.13 1.15
CA ALA A 51 10.10 7.58 1.16
C ALA A 51 10.47 8.14 2.55
N LEU A 52 10.76 9.43 2.59
CA LEU A 52 10.87 10.21 3.82
C LEU A 52 9.51 10.84 4.18
N LEU A 53 9.12 10.81 5.43
CA LEU A 53 7.98 11.59 5.91
C LEU A 53 8.30 13.09 5.83
N ASN A 54 7.34 13.90 5.42
CA ASN A 54 7.50 15.36 5.41
C ASN A 54 7.83 15.92 6.80
N GLN A 55 7.31 15.27 7.83
CA GLN A 55 7.63 15.54 9.23
C GLN A 55 7.79 14.20 9.96
N PRO A 56 8.91 13.97 10.66
CA PRO A 56 9.04 12.81 11.54
C PRO A 56 7.89 12.77 12.57
N CYS A 57 7.46 11.58 12.92
CA CYS A 57 6.39 11.39 13.88
C CYS A 57 6.60 10.12 14.70
N MET A 58 5.90 10.00 15.81
CA MET A 58 5.93 8.77 16.61
C MET A 58 5.15 7.64 15.95
N THR A 59 5.49 6.39 16.29
CA THR A 59 4.79 5.20 15.78
C THR A 59 3.27 5.30 15.91
N SER A 60 2.79 5.72 17.07
CA SER A 60 1.34 5.88 17.33
C SER A 60 0.68 6.92 16.41
N GLU A 61 1.40 8.01 16.10
CA GLU A 61 0.93 9.05 15.19
C GLU A 61 0.88 8.54 13.75
N LEU A 62 1.89 7.77 13.30
CA LEU A 62 1.88 7.15 11.98
C LEU A 62 0.74 6.14 11.84
N VAL A 63 0.51 5.30 12.85
CA VAL A 63 -0.61 4.35 12.88
C VAL A 63 -1.95 5.08 12.77
N LYS A 64 -2.12 6.17 13.52
CA LYS A 64 -3.32 7.00 13.42
C LYS A 64 -3.47 7.58 12.00
N LYS A 65 -2.40 8.12 11.44
CA LYS A 65 -2.38 8.68 10.10
C LYS A 65 -2.78 7.65 9.04
N VAL A 66 -2.24 6.42 9.11
CA VAL A 66 -2.59 5.32 8.20
C VAL A 66 -4.08 4.98 8.31
N LYS A 67 -4.59 4.83 9.55
CA LYS A 67 -6.01 4.57 9.80
C LYS A 67 -6.91 5.64 9.20
N ASP A 68 -6.59 6.91 9.46
CA ASP A 68 -7.41 8.04 9.05
C ASP A 68 -7.35 8.25 7.52
N THR A 69 -6.16 8.07 6.90
CA THR A 69 -5.96 8.27 5.47
C THR A 69 -6.69 7.23 4.63
N PHE A 70 -6.64 5.97 5.05
CA PHE A 70 -7.19 4.87 4.25
C PHE A 70 -8.53 4.35 4.80
N ASN A 71 -8.97 4.85 5.95
CA ASN A 71 -10.19 4.41 6.63
C ASN A 71 -10.22 2.89 6.85
N VAL A 72 -9.12 2.33 7.37
CA VAL A 72 -8.94 0.89 7.58
C VAL A 72 -8.52 0.58 9.02
N PRO A 73 -8.82 -0.61 9.54
CA PRO A 73 -8.20 -1.11 10.76
C PRO A 73 -6.72 -1.40 10.53
N VAL A 74 -5.94 -1.37 11.60
CA VAL A 74 -4.49 -1.60 11.56
C VAL A 74 -4.10 -2.54 12.67
N ARG A 75 -3.25 -3.52 12.36
CA ARG A 75 -2.48 -4.26 13.37
C ARG A 75 -1.06 -3.71 13.40
N LEU A 76 -0.50 -3.56 14.58
CA LEU A 76 0.83 -3.01 14.81
C LEU A 76 1.74 -4.07 15.43
N ALA A 77 2.94 -4.22 14.88
CA ALA A 77 4.04 -4.91 15.53
C ALA A 77 5.29 -4.00 15.50
N GLY A 78 5.91 -3.81 16.67
CA GLY A 78 7.05 -2.91 16.81
C GLY A 78 7.00 -2.12 18.11
N LYS A 79 7.89 -1.15 18.24
CA LYS A 79 8.03 -0.31 19.42
C LYS A 79 7.55 1.11 19.14
N GLU A 80 7.27 1.87 20.19
CA GLU A 80 7.02 3.31 20.08
C GLU A 80 8.35 4.02 19.86
N VAL A 81 8.61 4.48 18.63
CA VAL A 81 9.84 5.13 18.21
C VAL A 81 9.53 6.29 17.25
N GLU A 82 10.51 7.17 17.05
CA GLU A 82 10.41 8.20 16.00
C GLU A 82 10.58 7.55 14.62
N ILE A 83 9.67 7.85 13.70
CA ILE A 83 9.66 7.38 12.32
C ILE A 83 10.01 8.54 11.39
N LYS A 84 11.00 8.35 10.53
CA LYS A 84 11.45 9.29 9.49
C LYS A 84 11.28 8.69 8.11
N THR A 85 11.58 7.40 7.99
CA THR A 85 11.57 6.64 6.74
C THR A 85 10.48 5.59 6.78
N ILE A 86 9.70 5.52 5.72
CA ILE A 86 8.67 4.49 5.57
C ILE A 86 8.82 3.74 4.25
N ALA A 87 8.37 2.50 4.24
CA ALA A 87 8.13 1.75 3.01
C ALA A 87 6.68 1.29 2.97
N ILE A 88 6.16 1.07 1.76
CA ILE A 88 4.83 0.53 1.53
C ILE A 88 4.84 -0.44 0.35
N CYS A 89 4.09 -1.52 0.52
CA CYS A 89 3.67 -2.41 -0.54
C CYS A 89 2.24 -2.84 -0.24
N GLY A 90 1.26 -2.38 -1.01
CA GLY A 90 -0.13 -2.77 -0.87
C GLY A 90 -0.30 -4.27 -1.11
N GLY A 91 -1.44 -4.81 -0.67
CA GLY A 91 -1.70 -6.23 -0.80
C GLY A 91 -0.80 -7.10 0.07
N SER A 92 -0.07 -8.04 -0.51
CA SER A 92 0.73 -9.04 0.20
C SER A 92 2.25 -8.87 -0.02
N GLY A 93 2.83 -7.80 0.52
CA GLY A 93 4.27 -7.51 0.46
C GLY A 93 5.08 -7.99 1.66
N SER A 94 4.52 -8.83 2.53
CA SER A 94 5.14 -9.18 3.82
C SER A 94 6.48 -9.91 3.73
N ASP A 95 6.79 -10.53 2.61
CA ASP A 95 8.07 -11.23 2.39
C ASP A 95 9.24 -10.25 2.17
N ASP A 96 8.99 -8.98 1.85
CA ASP A 96 10.02 -7.93 1.70
C ASP A 96 10.55 -7.40 3.04
N LEU A 97 9.92 -7.77 4.15
CA LEU A 97 10.24 -7.26 5.48
C LEU A 97 11.73 -7.49 5.85
N GLU A 98 12.28 -8.66 5.51
CA GLU A 98 13.69 -8.99 5.80
C GLU A 98 14.65 -8.09 5.02
N TYR A 99 14.30 -7.74 3.79
CA TYR A 99 15.09 -6.83 2.97
C TYR A 99 15.06 -5.39 3.49
N LEU A 100 13.94 -4.97 4.06
CA LEU A 100 13.70 -3.59 4.53
C LEU A 100 14.24 -3.32 5.93
N ALA A 101 14.48 -4.36 6.74
CA ALA A 101 15.01 -4.21 8.08
C ALA A 101 16.36 -3.48 8.08
N GLY A 102 16.46 -2.40 8.87
CA GLY A 102 17.62 -1.52 8.91
C GLY A 102 17.73 -0.49 7.77
N LYS A 103 16.79 -0.48 6.83
CA LYS A 103 16.73 0.51 5.74
C LYS A 103 15.62 1.54 5.93
N VAL A 104 14.54 1.15 6.60
CA VAL A 104 13.41 2.03 6.93
C VAL A 104 13.00 1.83 8.38
N ASP A 105 12.37 2.85 8.96
CA ASP A 105 11.87 2.79 10.33
C ASP A 105 10.54 2.04 10.42
N ALA A 106 9.67 2.18 9.39
CA ALA A 106 8.39 1.51 9.35
C ALA A 106 8.07 0.92 7.96
N TYR A 107 7.38 -0.21 7.97
CA TYR A 107 6.87 -0.88 6.78
C TYR A 107 5.37 -1.09 6.87
N ILE A 108 4.64 -0.67 5.84
CA ILE A 108 3.19 -0.77 5.72
C ILE A 108 2.86 -1.78 4.63
N THR A 109 2.16 -2.86 4.97
CA THR A 109 1.76 -3.91 4.02
C THR A 109 0.60 -4.72 4.58
N GLY A 110 0.05 -5.65 3.82
CA GLY A 110 -1.03 -6.53 4.25
C GLY A 110 -0.63 -8.01 4.33
N ASP A 111 -1.62 -8.83 4.66
CA ASP A 111 -1.53 -10.30 4.70
C ASP A 111 -0.37 -10.83 5.56
N THR A 112 -0.05 -10.15 6.66
CA THR A 112 1.07 -10.52 7.51
C THR A 112 0.75 -11.70 8.42
N LYS A 113 1.75 -12.55 8.64
CA LYS A 113 1.69 -13.70 9.56
C LYS A 113 2.41 -13.37 10.87
N HIS A 114 2.13 -14.14 11.93
CA HIS A 114 2.79 -13.97 13.24
C HIS A 114 4.32 -13.94 13.16
N ARG A 115 4.93 -14.71 12.26
CA ARG A 115 6.39 -14.72 12.05
C ARG A 115 6.92 -13.35 11.62
N HIS A 116 6.17 -12.60 10.79
CA HIS A 116 6.57 -11.27 10.32
C HIS A 116 6.50 -10.26 11.47
N ALA A 117 5.45 -10.32 12.30
CA ALA A 117 5.33 -9.48 13.49
C ALA A 117 6.49 -9.73 14.48
N LYS A 118 6.85 -10.99 14.70
CA LYS A 118 8.00 -11.36 15.54
C LYS A 118 9.31 -10.83 14.94
N TYR A 119 9.54 -11.05 13.65
CA TYR A 119 10.73 -10.56 12.95
C TYR A 119 10.87 -9.03 13.07
N ALA A 120 9.79 -8.30 12.80
CA ALA A 120 9.75 -6.85 12.90
C ALA A 120 10.16 -6.36 14.30
N TYR A 121 9.60 -6.98 15.35
CA TYR A 121 9.90 -6.64 16.73
C TYR A 121 11.38 -6.89 17.08
N ASP A 122 11.91 -8.05 16.66
CA ASP A 122 13.30 -8.46 16.95
C ASP A 122 14.33 -7.57 16.22
N HIS A 123 13.98 -7.05 15.03
CA HIS A 123 14.88 -6.24 14.20
C HIS A 123 14.62 -4.73 14.26
N ASN A 124 13.76 -4.30 15.21
CA ASN A 124 13.45 -2.87 15.45
C ASN A 124 12.91 -2.14 14.19
N ILE A 125 12.15 -2.81 13.34
CA ILE A 125 11.34 -2.19 12.30
C ILE A 125 9.87 -2.18 12.75
N VAL A 126 9.18 -1.08 12.55
CA VAL A 126 7.74 -0.98 12.84
C VAL A 126 6.97 -1.58 11.66
N LEU A 127 6.22 -2.66 11.91
CA LEU A 127 5.35 -3.27 10.91
C LEU A 127 3.91 -2.84 11.15
N ILE A 128 3.35 -2.15 10.17
CA ILE A 128 1.95 -1.71 10.13
C ILE A 128 1.20 -2.59 9.14
N ASP A 129 0.43 -3.52 9.67
CA ASP A 129 -0.35 -4.46 8.88
C ASP A 129 -1.74 -3.89 8.62
N VAL A 130 -2.05 -3.69 7.36
CA VAL A 130 -3.31 -3.13 6.86
C VAL A 130 -4.07 -4.18 6.05
N PRO A 131 -5.40 -4.08 5.91
CA PRO A 131 -6.14 -4.98 5.04
C PRO A 131 -5.63 -4.91 3.59
N HIS A 132 -5.64 -6.04 2.89
CA HIS A 132 -5.36 -6.11 1.45
C HIS A 132 -6.23 -5.11 0.67
N HIS A 133 -7.44 -4.91 1.14
CA HIS A 133 -8.42 -3.99 0.57
C HIS A 133 -7.97 -2.50 0.49
N ILE A 134 -6.86 -2.11 1.12
CA ILE A 134 -6.28 -0.76 0.96
C ILE A 134 -6.07 -0.41 -0.52
N GLU A 135 -5.91 -1.41 -1.37
CA GLU A 135 -5.74 -1.28 -2.82
C GLU A 135 -6.97 -0.66 -3.52
N VAL A 136 -8.13 -0.58 -2.86
CA VAL A 136 -9.33 0.08 -3.40
C VAL A 136 -9.09 1.53 -3.81
N ILE A 137 -8.01 2.16 -3.32
CA ILE A 137 -7.58 3.49 -3.78
C ILE A 137 -7.45 3.56 -5.30
N MET A 138 -7.11 2.44 -5.96
CA MET A 138 -6.95 2.35 -7.41
C MET A 138 -8.23 2.68 -8.18
N GLU A 139 -9.42 2.39 -7.65
CA GLU A 139 -10.68 2.62 -8.38
C GLU A 139 -10.82 4.07 -8.84
N ASN A 140 -10.67 5.01 -7.91
CA ASN A 140 -10.76 6.44 -8.23
C ASN A 140 -9.58 6.93 -9.06
N LYS A 141 -8.37 6.42 -8.79
CA LYS A 141 -7.16 6.81 -9.52
C LYS A 141 -7.21 6.36 -10.98
N VAL A 142 -7.64 5.14 -11.25
CA VAL A 142 -7.83 4.65 -12.63
C VAL A 142 -8.96 5.41 -13.33
N LYS A 143 -10.06 5.70 -12.63
CA LYS A 143 -11.13 6.55 -13.15
C LYS A 143 -10.61 7.92 -13.57
N ASP A 144 -9.79 8.56 -12.73
CA ASP A 144 -9.18 9.86 -13.05
C ASP A 144 -8.26 9.81 -14.26
N LEU A 145 -7.49 8.71 -14.44
CA LEU A 145 -6.65 8.50 -15.63
C LEU A 145 -7.45 8.36 -16.94
N LEU A 146 -8.68 7.91 -16.84
CA LEU A 146 -9.57 7.67 -17.98
C LEU A 146 -10.55 8.81 -18.27
N LYS A 147 -10.59 9.86 -17.44
CA LYS A 147 -11.60 10.95 -17.51
C LYS A 147 -11.64 11.67 -18.86
N ASP A 148 -10.50 11.77 -19.56
CA ASP A 148 -10.38 12.46 -20.86
C ASP A 148 -10.50 11.48 -22.04
N LYS A 149 -10.93 10.24 -21.80
CA LYS A 149 -11.19 9.23 -22.81
C LYS A 149 -12.69 9.18 -23.11
N ASP A 150 -13.02 8.80 -24.32
CA ASP A 150 -14.42 8.61 -24.74
C ASP A 150 -14.95 7.26 -24.24
N VAL A 151 -15.01 7.13 -22.89
CA VAL A 151 -15.51 5.94 -22.19
C VAL A 151 -16.23 6.33 -20.91
N ASP A 152 -17.32 5.61 -20.61
CA ASP A 152 -17.98 5.71 -19.31
C ASP A 152 -17.30 4.80 -18.30
N VAL A 153 -16.80 5.36 -17.20
CA VAL A 153 -16.15 4.60 -16.14
C VAL A 153 -17.06 4.46 -14.93
N ILE A 154 -17.38 3.23 -14.58
CA ILE A 154 -18.17 2.87 -13.40
C ILE A 154 -17.25 2.13 -12.42
N THR A 155 -17.19 2.61 -11.18
CA THR A 155 -16.49 1.91 -10.09
C THR A 155 -17.46 0.98 -9.37
N SER A 156 -16.97 -0.16 -8.91
CA SER A 156 -17.79 -1.16 -8.24
C SER A 156 -18.10 -0.84 -6.77
N ASN A 157 -17.38 0.12 -6.18
CA ASN A 157 -17.44 0.42 -4.74
C ASN A 157 -17.27 -0.85 -3.89
N LEU A 158 -16.27 -1.64 -4.21
CA LEU A 158 -15.97 -2.89 -3.51
C LEU A 158 -15.79 -2.63 -2.02
N LYS A 159 -16.41 -3.49 -1.23
CA LYS A 159 -16.21 -3.54 0.23
C LYS A 159 -15.23 -4.64 0.56
N ASP A 160 -14.52 -4.49 1.67
CA ASP A 160 -13.70 -5.56 2.22
C ASP A 160 -14.59 -6.78 2.53
N TYR A 161 -14.05 -7.98 2.31
CA TYR A 161 -14.68 -9.23 2.69
C TYR A 161 -14.58 -9.50 4.19
N TYR A 162 -13.61 -8.88 4.88
CA TYR A 162 -13.48 -8.96 6.32
C TYR A 162 -14.33 -7.91 7.03
N ILE A 163 -14.91 -8.30 8.15
CA ILE A 163 -15.61 -7.41 9.09
C ILE A 163 -14.67 -7.26 10.29
N TYR A 164 -14.29 -6.03 10.63
CA TYR A 164 -13.34 -5.69 11.70
C TYR A 164 -14.05 -5.07 12.90
#